data_d304baab862363050cd24b2f9cab7952
#
_entry.id   d304baab862363050cd24b2f9cab7952
#
_cell.length_a   1.000
_cell.length_b   1.000
_cell.length_c   1.000
_cell.angle_alpha   90.00
_cell.angle_beta   90.00
_cell.angle_gamma   90.00
#
_symmetry.space_group_name_H-M   'P 1'
#
loop_
_entity.id
_entity.type
_entity.pdbx_description
1 polymer ?
#
loop_
_entity_poly.entity_id
_entity_poly.type
_entity_poly.pdbx_seq_one_letter_code
_entity_poly.pdbx_strand_id
1 'polypeptide(L)'
;MNENSARGRSKAFPRGFPSGIATMITSGITLVVALGFIVAALLELHSVSEASVLPPRTHALIAPLAADKGTFKILVSGQQIGKEEFSIAPNGGDWSAHGSTEIQSPKGNTHVTGNLVVHPDGLPVRYEWSAQGAKKASATIGFAGVTATVELHLEGAKPFTQQFTFAAPLVVVLDDNLYHQYTFLARLYDWDKKGEQTFSVLVPQEMTPGTVTVDSMGEQVVNGQKVQELRVRTEDNEIDLFLDGPKLVRLVAPAANAEIIRE
;
A
#
# COMPACT_ATOMS: atom_id res chain seq x y z
N MET A 1 -67.65 -36.43 -18.40
CA MET A 1 -67.34 -36.49 -16.98
C MET A 1 -65.94 -37.00 -16.86
N ASN A 2 -64.98 -36.12 -16.81
CA ASN A 2 -63.66 -36.35 -16.22
C ASN A 2 -62.88 -35.04 -16.28
N GLU A 3 -62.75 -34.42 -15.14
CA GLU A 3 -61.90 -33.27 -14.95
C GLU A 3 -60.45 -33.75 -14.88
N ASN A 4 -59.57 -33.16 -15.66
CA ASN A 4 -58.13 -33.30 -15.49
C ASN A 4 -57.48 -31.92 -15.21
N SER A 5 -57.24 -31.71 -13.97
CA SER A 5 -56.47 -30.62 -13.40
C SER A 5 -55.00 -30.71 -13.83
N ALA A 6 -54.51 -29.75 -14.61
CA ALA A 6 -53.07 -29.60 -14.97
C ALA A 6 -52.34 -28.84 -13.89
N ARG A 7 -51.58 -29.54 -13.05
CA ARG A 7 -50.61 -28.97 -12.12
C ARG A 7 -49.39 -28.47 -12.86
N GLY A 8 -49.19 -27.16 -12.86
CA GLY A 8 -47.96 -26.52 -13.28
C GLY A 8 -46.78 -26.93 -12.40
N ARG A 9 -45.78 -27.53 -13.02
CA ARG A 9 -44.47 -27.80 -12.35
C ARG A 9 -43.61 -26.54 -12.41
N SER A 10 -43.43 -25.89 -11.27
CA SER A 10 -42.41 -24.94 -11.02
C SER A 10 -41.04 -25.61 -11.12
N LYS A 11 -40.20 -25.17 -12.07
CA LYS A 11 -38.81 -25.59 -12.16
C LYS A 11 -38.02 -24.87 -11.07
N ALA A 12 -37.61 -25.59 -10.05
CA ALA A 12 -36.66 -25.17 -9.06
C ALA A 12 -35.28 -25.02 -9.70
N PHE A 13 -34.68 -23.84 -9.59
CA PHE A 13 -33.26 -23.60 -9.89
C PHE A 13 -32.40 -24.36 -8.87
N PRO A 14 -31.31 -24.99 -9.29
CA PRO A 14 -30.39 -25.63 -8.37
C PRO A 14 -29.64 -24.56 -7.56
N ARG A 15 -29.87 -24.49 -6.25
CA ARG A 15 -29.01 -23.87 -5.26
C ARG A 15 -27.78 -24.75 -5.12
N GLY A 16 -26.61 -24.19 -5.45
CA GLY A 16 -25.34 -24.89 -5.24
C GLY A 16 -24.16 -24.06 -5.65
N PHE A 17 -23.96 -22.93 -5.01
CA PHE A 17 -22.61 -22.36 -4.94
C PHE A 17 -21.89 -22.99 -3.76
N PRO A 18 -20.71 -23.56 -3.95
CA PRO A 18 -19.94 -24.06 -2.83
C PRO A 18 -19.43 -22.88 -2.00
N SER A 19 -19.92 -22.79 -0.77
CA SER A 19 -19.35 -22.01 0.32
C SER A 19 -17.96 -22.60 0.65
N GLY A 20 -16.93 -22.12 -0.02
CA GLY A 20 -15.57 -22.64 0.09
C GLY A 20 -14.48 -21.57 0.08
N ILE A 21 -14.77 -20.31 0.44
CA ILE A 21 -13.75 -19.24 0.57
C ILE A 21 -13.73 -18.66 2.00
N ALA A 22 -14.21 -19.39 2.96
CA ALA A 22 -14.21 -18.94 4.37
C ALA A 22 -13.38 -19.86 5.27
N THR A 23 -12.21 -20.33 4.82
CA THR A 23 -11.31 -21.07 5.73
C THR A 23 -9.89 -21.12 5.16
N MET A 24 -9.20 -19.98 5.07
CA MET A 24 -7.73 -19.91 4.92
C MET A 24 -7.16 -18.59 5.42
N ILE A 25 -7.64 -18.10 6.56
CA ILE A 25 -7.00 -16.99 7.28
C ILE A 25 -6.56 -17.54 8.63
N THR A 26 -5.64 -18.50 8.62
CA THR A 26 -4.88 -18.92 9.79
C THR A 26 -3.54 -19.49 9.34
N SER A 27 -2.67 -18.60 8.87
CA SER A 27 -1.22 -18.82 8.86
C SER A 27 -0.55 -17.50 8.45
N GLY A 28 0.19 -16.91 9.37
CA GLY A 28 0.87 -15.61 9.27
C GLY A 28 1.96 -15.49 8.20
N ILE A 29 1.66 -15.82 6.95
CA ILE A 29 2.59 -15.79 5.82
C ILE A 29 2.00 -15.01 4.63
N THR A 30 0.82 -14.40 4.78
CA THR A 30 0.05 -13.89 3.65
C THR A 30 0.56 -12.54 3.10
N LEU A 31 1.36 -11.78 3.84
CA LEU A 31 1.87 -10.48 3.37
C LEU A 31 2.95 -10.60 2.28
N VAL A 32 3.64 -11.73 2.19
CA VAL A 32 4.72 -11.96 1.21
C VAL A 32 4.24 -12.68 -0.06
N VAL A 33 2.97 -13.09 -0.12
CA VAL A 33 2.47 -14.00 -1.17
C VAL A 33 1.48 -13.32 -2.13
N ALA A 34 1.08 -12.07 -1.90
CA ALA A 34 0.10 -11.38 -2.72
C ALA A 34 0.50 -11.19 -4.21
N LEU A 35 1.78 -11.28 -4.55
CA LEU A 35 2.24 -11.15 -5.93
C LEU A 35 1.79 -12.30 -6.88
N GLY A 36 1.21 -13.37 -6.36
CA GLY A 36 0.83 -14.55 -7.15
C GLY A 36 -0.64 -14.64 -7.57
N PHE A 37 -1.54 -13.85 -7.02
CA PHE A 37 -2.99 -14.04 -7.19
C PHE A 37 -3.75 -12.91 -7.88
N ILE A 38 -3.13 -11.76 -8.18
CA ILE A 38 -3.83 -10.59 -8.75
C ILE A 38 -4.30 -10.79 -10.20
N VAL A 39 -3.80 -11.78 -10.92
CA VAL A 39 -4.13 -11.97 -12.35
C VAL A 39 -5.54 -12.55 -12.58
N ALA A 40 -6.18 -13.13 -11.58
CA ALA A 40 -7.49 -13.79 -11.76
C ALA A 40 -8.71 -12.92 -11.40
N ALA A 41 -8.52 -11.80 -10.68
CA ALA A 41 -9.62 -10.95 -10.21
C ALA A 41 -9.95 -9.76 -11.13
N LEU A 42 -9.19 -9.54 -12.19
CA LEU A 42 -9.34 -8.38 -13.10
C LEU A 42 -10.49 -8.48 -14.11
N LEU A 43 -11.37 -9.47 -14.01
CA LEU A 43 -12.47 -9.67 -14.98
C LEU A 43 -13.87 -9.30 -14.48
N GLU A 44 -14.01 -8.80 -13.25
CA GLU A 44 -15.30 -8.26 -12.79
C GLU A 44 -15.19 -6.78 -12.40
N LEU A 45 -15.12 -5.94 -13.44
CA LEU A 45 -15.40 -4.51 -13.32
C LEU A 45 -16.91 -4.31 -13.18
N HIS A 46 -17.36 -3.71 -12.09
CA HIS A 46 -18.40 -2.65 -12.06
C HIS A 46 -18.73 -2.27 -10.63
N SER A 47 -18.19 -1.16 -10.19
CA SER A 47 -19.02 -0.11 -9.60
C SER A 47 -18.14 1.09 -9.28
N VAL A 48 -18.42 2.17 -9.98
CA VAL A 48 -17.94 3.50 -9.61
C VAL A 48 -18.64 3.87 -8.31
N SER A 49 -17.93 3.76 -7.20
CA SER A 49 -18.39 4.35 -5.94
C SER A 49 -18.13 5.84 -6.04
N GLU A 50 -19.19 6.64 -6.08
CA GLU A 50 -19.10 8.10 -5.92
C GLU A 50 -18.54 8.38 -4.52
N ALA A 51 -17.23 8.67 -4.47
CA ALA A 51 -16.59 9.15 -3.27
C ALA A 51 -17.20 10.50 -2.89
N SER A 52 -17.72 10.59 -1.68
CA SER A 52 -18.24 11.80 -1.07
C SER A 52 -17.19 12.89 -1.15
N VAL A 53 -17.50 13.96 -1.90
CA VAL A 53 -16.58 15.09 -2.15
C VAL A 53 -16.45 15.91 -0.87
N LEU A 54 -15.43 15.63 -0.07
CA LEU A 54 -14.95 16.58 0.93
C LEU A 54 -14.14 17.68 0.20
N PRO A 55 -14.24 18.96 0.64
CA PRO A 55 -13.51 20.05 -0.01
C PRO A 55 -11.99 19.77 0.04
N PRO A 56 -11.24 20.10 -1.04
CA PRO A 56 -9.82 19.85 -1.13
C PRO A 56 -9.09 20.64 -0.04
N ARG A 57 -8.57 19.95 0.96
CA ARG A 57 -7.59 20.52 1.87
C ARG A 57 -6.24 20.38 1.18
N THR A 58 -5.62 21.51 0.86
CA THR A 58 -4.23 21.57 0.40
C THR A 58 -3.34 21.15 1.57
N HIS A 59 -3.00 19.89 1.66
CA HIS A 59 -1.99 19.43 2.60
C HIS A 59 -0.63 19.66 1.93
N ALA A 60 0.05 20.76 2.31
CA ALA A 60 1.48 20.88 2.06
C ALA A 60 2.22 20.00 3.09
N LEU A 61 3.38 19.47 2.74
CA LEU A 61 4.27 18.83 3.71
C LEU A 61 4.51 19.78 4.88
N ILE A 62 4.17 19.34 6.08
CA ILE A 62 4.31 20.15 7.29
C ILE A 62 5.77 20.21 7.73
N ALA A 63 6.53 19.16 7.42
CA ALA A 63 7.97 19.13 7.62
C ALA A 63 8.69 19.07 6.25
N PRO A 64 9.73 19.91 6.02
CA PRO A 64 10.49 19.87 4.77
C PRO A 64 11.13 18.48 4.59
N LEU A 65 11.25 18.05 3.34
CA LEU A 65 11.99 16.84 3.02
C LEU A 65 13.46 17.01 3.44
N ALA A 66 14.01 15.95 4.02
CA ALA A 66 15.40 15.88 4.41
C ALA A 66 16.03 14.62 3.82
N ALA A 67 17.29 14.71 3.41
CA ALA A 67 18.04 13.56 2.94
C ALA A 67 18.11 12.50 4.02
N ASP A 68 17.81 11.27 3.64
CA ASP A 68 17.85 10.11 4.51
C ASP A 68 18.33 8.89 3.72
N LYS A 69 19.00 7.98 4.39
CA LYS A 69 19.39 6.67 3.85
C LYS A 69 19.50 5.67 4.97
N GLY A 70 19.27 4.44 4.67
CA GLY A 70 19.40 3.39 5.68
C GLY A 70 19.01 2.04 5.15
N THR A 71 18.91 1.15 6.11
CA THR A 71 18.51 -0.24 5.92
C THR A 71 17.42 -0.57 6.90
N PHE A 72 16.42 -1.32 6.45
CA PHE A 72 15.44 -1.96 7.30
C PHE A 72 15.62 -3.47 7.27
N LYS A 73 15.57 -4.11 8.44
CA LYS A 73 15.30 -5.55 8.57
C LYS A 73 13.80 -5.79 8.50
N ILE A 74 13.40 -6.82 7.78
CA ILE A 74 12.00 -7.25 7.66
C ILE A 74 11.85 -8.57 8.41
N LEU A 75 11.05 -8.54 9.47
CA LEU A 75 10.78 -9.71 10.31
C LEU A 75 9.30 -10.09 10.17
N VAL A 76 9.04 -11.39 10.10
CA VAL A 76 7.70 -11.96 10.19
C VAL A 76 7.72 -13.05 11.26
N SER A 77 6.83 -12.95 12.24
CA SER A 77 6.81 -13.85 13.40
C SER A 77 8.17 -13.95 14.10
N GLY A 78 8.88 -12.82 14.20
CA GLY A 78 10.21 -12.72 14.82
C GLY A 78 11.38 -13.28 13.99
N GLN A 79 11.13 -13.84 12.81
CA GLN A 79 12.18 -14.33 11.91
C GLN A 79 12.48 -13.31 10.83
N GLN A 80 13.75 -13.00 10.61
CA GLN A 80 14.17 -12.15 9.52
C GLN A 80 13.94 -12.88 8.18
N ILE A 81 13.09 -12.28 7.35
CA ILE A 81 12.77 -12.80 6.01
C ILE A 81 13.29 -11.91 4.89
N GLY A 82 13.76 -10.72 5.21
CA GLY A 82 14.18 -9.77 4.18
C GLY A 82 14.92 -8.56 4.73
N LYS A 83 15.27 -7.71 3.79
CA LYS A 83 16.00 -6.47 4.02
C LYS A 83 15.61 -5.47 2.94
N GLU A 84 15.41 -4.21 3.33
CA GLU A 84 15.28 -3.07 2.42
C GLU A 84 16.49 -2.16 2.57
N GLU A 85 17.10 -1.73 1.48
CA GLU A 85 18.04 -0.61 1.41
C GLU A 85 17.36 0.56 0.73
N PHE A 86 17.47 1.77 1.29
CA PHE A 86 16.80 2.93 0.74
C PHE A 86 17.65 4.20 0.83
N SER A 87 17.29 5.17 -0.03
CA SER A 87 17.82 6.52 0.00
C SER A 87 16.75 7.53 -0.42
N ILE A 88 16.69 8.66 0.28
CA ILE A 88 15.87 9.82 -0.04
C ILE A 88 16.85 11.00 -0.21
N ALA A 89 16.88 11.61 -1.38
CA ALA A 89 17.85 12.67 -1.69
C ALA A 89 17.28 13.70 -2.68
N PRO A 90 17.80 14.95 -2.66
CA PRO A 90 17.51 15.93 -3.70
C PRO A 90 17.91 15.40 -5.08
N ASN A 91 17.09 15.70 -6.10
CA ASN A 91 17.32 15.32 -7.48
C ASN A 91 16.86 16.47 -8.40
N GLY A 92 17.80 17.34 -8.80
CA GLY A 92 17.46 18.56 -9.52
C GLY A 92 16.64 19.53 -8.66
N GLY A 93 15.44 19.91 -9.13
CA GLY A 93 14.47 20.70 -8.35
C GLY A 93 13.55 19.88 -7.47
N ASP A 94 13.59 18.55 -7.59
CA ASP A 94 12.72 17.59 -6.94
C ASP A 94 13.49 16.74 -5.91
N TRP A 95 12.83 15.73 -5.37
CA TRP A 95 13.38 14.72 -4.50
C TRP A 95 13.14 13.33 -5.09
N SER A 96 14.12 12.45 -4.94
CA SER A 96 14.01 11.04 -5.30
C SER A 96 14.10 10.16 -4.06
N ALA A 97 13.18 9.21 -3.94
CA ALA A 97 13.20 8.18 -2.92
C ALA A 97 13.32 6.82 -3.62
N HIS A 98 14.48 6.22 -3.47
CA HIS A 98 14.79 4.91 -4.04
C HIS A 98 14.82 3.86 -2.94
N GLY A 99 14.21 2.70 -3.20
CA GLY A 99 14.26 1.53 -2.34
C GLY A 99 14.55 0.26 -3.13
N SER A 100 15.22 -0.66 -2.47
CA SER A 100 15.52 -2.00 -2.98
C SER A 100 15.34 -3.01 -1.86
N THR A 101 14.40 -3.92 -2.03
CA THR A 101 14.03 -4.92 -1.03
C THR A 101 14.29 -6.33 -1.54
N GLU A 102 14.95 -7.14 -0.71
CA GLU A 102 15.09 -8.57 -0.92
C GLU A 102 14.27 -9.32 0.12
N ILE A 103 13.42 -10.24 -0.33
CA ILE A 103 12.58 -11.09 0.53
C ILE A 103 12.86 -12.55 0.21
N GLN A 104 13.07 -13.33 1.24
CA GLN A 104 13.23 -14.78 1.17
C GLN A 104 11.93 -15.45 1.59
N SER A 105 11.41 -16.34 0.76
CA SER A 105 10.24 -17.13 1.09
C SER A 105 10.44 -18.60 0.69
N PRO A 106 9.64 -19.52 1.24
CA PRO A 106 9.65 -20.91 0.81
C PRO A 106 9.36 -21.13 -0.68
N LYS A 107 8.74 -20.13 -1.33
CA LYS A 107 8.43 -20.15 -2.77
C LYS A 107 9.52 -19.56 -3.65
N GLY A 108 10.60 -19.06 -3.05
CA GLY A 108 11.74 -18.42 -3.73
C GLY A 108 11.97 -17.00 -3.25
N ASN A 109 13.07 -16.42 -3.71
CA ASN A 109 13.43 -15.05 -3.39
C ASN A 109 12.69 -14.08 -4.30
N THR A 110 12.30 -12.93 -3.73
CA THR A 110 11.72 -11.83 -4.47
C THR A 110 12.60 -10.60 -4.27
N HIS A 111 12.92 -9.92 -5.35
CA HIS A 111 13.61 -8.64 -5.35
C HIS A 111 12.66 -7.56 -5.87
N VAL A 112 12.47 -6.51 -5.09
CA VAL A 112 11.58 -5.38 -5.41
C VAL A 112 12.40 -4.10 -5.43
N THR A 113 12.22 -3.27 -6.44
CA THR A 113 12.80 -1.93 -6.50
C THR A 113 11.72 -0.90 -6.76
N GLY A 114 11.88 0.27 -6.20
CA GLY A 114 11.01 1.42 -6.46
C GLY A 114 11.78 2.72 -6.46
N ASN A 115 11.34 3.66 -7.27
CA ASN A 115 11.86 5.02 -7.30
C ASN A 115 10.70 6.00 -7.39
N LEU A 116 10.49 6.75 -6.33
CA LEU A 116 9.46 7.78 -6.23
C LEU A 116 10.11 9.15 -6.39
N VAL A 117 9.64 9.93 -7.35
CA VAL A 117 10.00 11.33 -7.51
C VAL A 117 8.86 12.20 -6.99
N VAL A 118 9.19 13.15 -6.10
CA VAL A 118 8.24 14.10 -5.53
C VAL A 118 8.79 15.53 -5.63
N HIS A 119 7.88 16.50 -5.77
CA HIS A 119 8.21 17.91 -5.60
C HIS A 119 8.60 18.25 -4.14
N PRO A 120 9.26 19.39 -3.89
CA PRO A 120 9.63 19.80 -2.53
C PRO A 120 8.45 19.92 -1.55
N ASP A 121 7.24 20.16 -2.05
CA ASP A 121 6.00 20.20 -1.28
C ASP A 121 5.35 18.82 -1.07
N GLY A 122 5.99 17.75 -1.57
CA GLY A 122 5.55 16.37 -1.41
C GLY A 122 4.60 15.86 -2.48
N LEU A 123 4.22 16.68 -3.46
CA LEU A 123 3.38 16.22 -4.56
C LEU A 123 4.13 15.16 -5.38
N PRO A 124 3.53 13.98 -5.63
CA PRO A 124 4.17 12.96 -6.44
C PRO A 124 4.23 13.39 -7.91
N VAL A 125 5.35 13.10 -8.56
CA VAL A 125 5.60 13.36 -9.98
C VAL A 125 5.56 12.07 -10.77
N ARG A 126 6.32 11.08 -10.28
CA ARG A 126 6.47 9.79 -10.95
C ARG A 126 6.86 8.72 -9.94
N TYR A 127 6.35 7.53 -10.16
CA TYR A 127 6.77 6.32 -9.46
C TYR A 127 7.10 5.22 -10.47
N GLU A 128 8.25 4.59 -10.31
CA GLU A 128 8.68 3.42 -11.06
C GLU A 128 8.89 2.28 -10.09
N TRP A 129 8.36 1.12 -10.43
CA TRP A 129 8.40 -0.07 -9.60
C TRP A 129 8.73 -1.29 -10.44
N SER A 130 9.48 -2.21 -9.88
CA SER A 130 9.70 -3.53 -10.48
C SER A 130 9.82 -4.61 -9.42
N ALA A 131 9.32 -5.79 -9.73
CA ALA A 131 9.47 -6.99 -8.92
C ALA A 131 10.00 -8.14 -9.77
N GLN A 132 10.97 -8.87 -9.21
CA GLN A 132 11.56 -10.06 -9.80
C GLN A 132 11.48 -11.20 -8.79
N GLY A 133 10.85 -12.31 -9.19
CA GLY A 133 10.63 -13.48 -8.35
C GLY A 133 10.15 -14.64 -9.21
N ALA A 134 9.11 -15.34 -8.78
CA ALA A 134 8.47 -16.39 -9.57
C ALA A 134 7.93 -15.88 -10.91
N LYS A 135 7.56 -14.64 -10.97
CA LYS A 135 7.18 -13.88 -12.19
C LYS A 135 7.78 -12.48 -12.10
N LYS A 136 7.98 -11.85 -13.27
CA LYS A 136 8.43 -10.46 -13.37
C LYS A 136 7.24 -9.55 -13.57
N ALA A 137 7.25 -8.43 -12.84
CA ALA A 137 6.26 -7.37 -13.00
C ALA A 137 6.96 -6.01 -12.87
N SER A 138 6.43 -5.00 -13.55
CA SER A 138 6.87 -3.61 -13.37
C SER A 138 5.72 -2.65 -13.67
N ALA A 139 5.76 -1.48 -13.06
CA ALA A 139 4.83 -0.42 -13.38
C ALA A 139 5.54 0.93 -13.43
N THR A 140 5.00 1.82 -14.24
CA THR A 140 5.31 3.24 -14.23
C THR A 140 4.03 4.01 -13.94
N ILE A 141 4.10 4.94 -13.00
CA ILE A 141 2.97 5.78 -12.60
C ILE A 141 3.37 7.24 -12.80
N GLY A 142 2.64 7.93 -13.66
CA GLY A 142 2.78 9.38 -13.85
C GLY A 142 1.65 10.11 -13.13
N PHE A 143 1.97 11.20 -12.44
CA PHE A 143 1.01 12.02 -11.73
C PHE A 143 0.84 13.38 -12.44
N ALA A 144 -0.40 13.80 -12.66
CA ALA A 144 -0.73 15.08 -13.27
C ALA A 144 -1.96 15.68 -12.56
N GLY A 145 -1.74 16.66 -11.69
CA GLY A 145 -2.78 17.21 -10.84
C GLY A 145 -3.43 16.13 -9.99
N VAL A 146 -4.71 15.91 -10.14
CA VAL A 146 -5.48 14.90 -9.39
C VAL A 146 -5.53 13.53 -10.07
N THR A 147 -4.78 13.33 -11.15
CA THR A 147 -4.83 12.08 -11.93
C THR A 147 -3.52 11.32 -11.83
N ALA A 148 -3.59 10.01 -11.58
CA ALA A 148 -2.49 9.08 -11.74
C ALA A 148 -2.75 8.16 -12.93
N THR A 149 -1.78 8.05 -13.84
CA THR A 149 -1.82 7.10 -14.96
C THR A 149 -0.80 6.01 -14.69
N VAL A 150 -1.29 4.78 -14.57
CA VAL A 150 -0.48 3.59 -14.31
C VAL A 150 -0.34 2.80 -15.61
N GLU A 151 0.90 2.44 -15.95
CA GLU A 151 1.23 1.48 -16.99
C GLU A 151 1.87 0.26 -16.34
N LEU A 152 1.18 -0.88 -16.38
CA LEU A 152 1.59 -2.13 -15.75
C LEU A 152 2.07 -3.13 -16.81
N HIS A 153 3.23 -3.72 -16.59
CA HIS A 153 3.82 -4.77 -17.39
C HIS A 153 3.95 -6.06 -16.56
N LEU A 154 3.30 -7.12 -17.01
CA LEU A 154 3.40 -8.44 -16.41
C LEU A 154 4.05 -9.40 -17.40
N GLU A 155 4.95 -10.26 -16.91
CA GLU A 155 5.60 -11.27 -17.73
C GLU A 155 4.57 -12.18 -18.42
N GLY A 156 4.64 -12.26 -19.74
CA GLY A 156 3.72 -13.07 -20.55
C GLY A 156 2.34 -12.45 -20.82
N ALA A 157 2.08 -11.21 -20.38
CA ALA A 157 0.83 -10.48 -20.63
C ALA A 157 1.08 -9.24 -21.50
N LYS A 158 0.00 -8.72 -22.10
CA LYS A 158 0.06 -7.41 -22.76
C LYS A 158 0.12 -6.31 -21.70
N PRO A 159 0.81 -5.18 -21.97
CA PRO A 159 0.77 -4.02 -21.10
C PRO A 159 -0.67 -3.56 -20.85
N PHE A 160 -0.91 -3.15 -19.62
CA PHE A 160 -2.21 -2.65 -19.17
C PHE A 160 -2.05 -1.22 -18.67
N THR A 161 -2.95 -0.33 -19.10
CA THR A 161 -2.95 1.08 -18.65
C THR A 161 -4.26 1.41 -17.97
N GLN A 162 -4.17 2.06 -16.82
CA GLN A 162 -5.32 2.52 -16.06
C GLN A 162 -5.09 3.92 -15.50
N GLN A 163 -6.18 4.70 -15.41
CA GLN A 163 -6.16 6.02 -14.78
C GLN A 163 -6.99 6.00 -13.49
N PHE A 164 -6.49 6.73 -12.50
CA PHE A 164 -7.17 6.98 -11.24
C PHE A 164 -7.32 8.49 -11.04
N THR A 165 -8.45 8.93 -10.48
CA THR A 165 -8.69 10.32 -10.12
C THR A 165 -8.84 10.40 -8.61
N PHE A 166 -8.14 11.32 -7.99
CA PHE A 166 -8.14 11.56 -6.55
C PHE A 166 -8.89 12.86 -6.22
N ALA A 167 -9.33 12.99 -4.98
CA ALA A 167 -9.98 14.21 -4.50
C ALA A 167 -9.03 15.42 -4.42
N ALA A 168 -7.72 15.16 -4.30
CA ALA A 168 -6.66 16.18 -4.20
C ALA A 168 -5.40 15.69 -4.94
N PRO A 169 -4.51 16.60 -5.37
CA PRO A 169 -3.29 16.24 -6.08
C PRO A 169 -2.24 15.54 -5.19
N LEU A 170 -2.33 15.72 -3.87
CA LEU A 170 -1.44 15.06 -2.94
C LEU A 170 -1.89 13.62 -2.70
N VAL A 171 -1.12 12.69 -3.24
CA VAL A 171 -1.33 11.25 -3.11
C VAL A 171 -0.05 10.62 -2.58
N VAL A 172 -0.14 9.84 -1.52
CA VAL A 172 0.99 9.08 -1.00
C VAL A 172 1.06 7.73 -1.71
N VAL A 173 2.21 7.41 -2.27
CA VAL A 173 2.47 6.07 -2.81
C VAL A 173 2.94 5.20 -1.66
N LEU A 174 2.23 4.10 -1.39
CA LEU A 174 2.59 3.12 -0.38
C LEU A 174 2.72 1.76 -1.05
N ASP A 175 3.96 1.33 -1.25
CA ASP A 175 4.30 0.03 -1.84
C ASP A 175 4.33 -1.03 -0.74
N ASP A 176 3.85 -2.23 -1.02
CA ASP A 176 3.77 -3.32 -0.04
C ASP A 176 5.12 -3.76 0.51
N ASN A 177 6.20 -3.51 -0.22
CA ASN A 177 7.53 -4.00 0.11
C ASN A 177 8.60 -2.91 0.19
N LEU A 178 8.20 -1.63 0.17
CA LEU A 178 9.10 -0.48 0.23
C LEU A 178 8.69 0.46 1.39
N TYR A 179 9.15 0.12 2.56
CA TYR A 179 8.70 0.69 3.83
C TYR A 179 9.19 2.12 4.08
N HIS A 180 10.30 2.53 3.43
CA HIS A 180 10.77 3.92 3.50
C HIS A 180 9.72 4.93 3.03
N GLN A 181 8.75 4.52 2.21
CA GLN A 181 7.68 5.39 1.70
C GLN A 181 6.74 5.86 2.81
N TYR A 182 6.60 5.12 3.90
CA TYR A 182 5.85 5.55 5.08
C TYR A 182 6.43 6.81 5.74
N THR A 183 7.70 7.13 5.46
CA THR A 183 8.30 8.41 5.89
C THR A 183 7.59 9.61 5.28
N PHE A 184 7.11 9.51 4.02
CA PHE A 184 6.35 10.58 3.40
C PHE A 184 4.99 10.77 4.06
N LEU A 185 4.28 9.69 4.36
CA LEU A 185 3.02 9.72 5.09
C LEU A 185 3.19 10.36 6.46
N ALA A 186 4.22 9.97 7.21
CA ALA A 186 4.51 10.53 8.53
C ALA A 186 4.82 12.04 8.50
N ARG A 187 5.42 12.55 7.42
CA ARG A 187 5.72 13.98 7.23
C ARG A 187 4.51 14.83 6.87
N LEU A 188 3.43 14.20 6.43
CA LEU A 188 2.16 14.87 6.13
C LEU A 188 1.31 15.06 7.39
N TYR A 189 1.57 14.29 8.44
CA TYR A 189 0.81 14.39 9.68
C TYR A 189 1.06 15.74 10.37
N ASP A 190 -0.01 16.48 10.62
CA ASP A 190 0.02 17.78 11.31
C ASP A 190 0.01 17.57 12.83
N TRP A 191 1.19 17.59 13.42
CA TRP A 191 1.38 17.40 14.85
C TRP A 191 0.73 18.49 15.73
N ASP A 192 0.52 19.69 15.17
CA ASP A 192 -0.13 20.80 15.89
C ASP A 192 -1.65 20.61 15.95
N LYS A 193 -2.24 20.09 14.89
CA LYS A 193 -3.67 19.79 14.84
C LYS A 193 -4.07 18.63 15.72
N LYS A 194 -3.17 17.64 15.83
CA LYS A 194 -3.40 16.36 16.51
C LYS A 194 -4.66 15.63 16.01
N GLY A 195 -4.92 14.46 16.59
CA GLY A 195 -6.08 13.64 16.23
C GLY A 195 -6.00 13.06 14.82
N GLU A 196 -7.06 12.43 14.42
CA GLU A 196 -7.15 11.67 13.17
C GLU A 196 -7.10 12.57 11.92
N GLN A 197 -6.24 12.24 10.98
CA GLN A 197 -6.08 12.92 9.70
C GLN A 197 -6.11 11.90 8.56
N THR A 198 -6.81 12.24 7.49
CA THR A 198 -7.03 11.34 6.34
C THR A 198 -6.19 11.76 5.16
N PHE A 199 -5.53 10.80 4.51
CA PHE A 199 -4.67 11.00 3.34
C PHE A 199 -5.08 10.09 2.20
N SER A 200 -5.04 10.62 0.96
CA SER A 200 -5.18 9.79 -0.23
C SER A 200 -3.93 8.97 -0.46
N VAL A 201 -4.10 7.70 -0.79
CA VAL A 201 -2.99 6.78 -1.07
C VAL A 201 -3.22 6.03 -2.37
N LEU A 202 -2.13 5.59 -2.97
CA LEU A 202 -2.11 4.63 -4.07
C LEU A 202 -1.20 3.47 -3.69
N VAL A 203 -1.76 2.26 -3.70
CA VAL A 203 -1.00 1.01 -3.54
C VAL A 203 -0.80 0.42 -4.94
N PRO A 204 0.42 0.53 -5.51
CA PRO A 204 0.67 0.18 -6.91
C PRO A 204 0.40 -1.28 -7.23
N GLN A 205 0.71 -2.18 -6.32
CA GLN A 205 0.53 -3.63 -6.50
C GLN A 205 -0.94 -4.04 -6.55
N GLU A 206 -1.78 -3.33 -5.82
CA GLU A 206 -3.22 -3.59 -5.76
C GLU A 206 -3.99 -2.86 -6.88
N MET A 207 -3.31 -1.93 -7.59
CA MET A 207 -3.96 -1.07 -8.58
C MET A 207 -5.20 -0.36 -7.99
N THR A 208 -5.09 0.01 -6.71
CA THR A 208 -6.23 0.51 -5.94
C THR A 208 -5.90 1.87 -5.34
N PRO A 209 -6.65 2.92 -5.68
CA PRO A 209 -6.66 4.16 -4.94
C PRO A 209 -7.46 3.97 -3.66
N GLY A 210 -7.02 4.62 -2.59
CA GLY A 210 -7.70 4.52 -1.31
C GLY A 210 -7.44 5.73 -0.42
N THR A 211 -7.84 5.59 0.82
CA THR A 211 -7.53 6.53 1.89
C THR A 211 -7.01 5.78 3.09
N VAL A 212 -6.11 6.42 3.83
CA VAL A 212 -5.69 5.97 5.14
C VAL A 212 -5.98 7.08 6.15
N THR A 213 -6.31 6.68 7.38
CA THR A 213 -6.35 7.61 8.51
C THR A 213 -5.09 7.44 9.35
N VAL A 214 -4.55 8.56 9.80
CA VAL A 214 -3.34 8.60 10.63
C VAL A 214 -3.66 9.35 11.90
N ASP A 215 -3.31 8.78 13.05
CA ASP A 215 -3.49 9.38 14.36
C ASP A 215 -2.22 9.26 15.20
N SER A 216 -1.95 10.27 16.06
CA SER A 216 -0.82 10.25 16.96
C SER A 216 -1.18 9.49 18.24
N MET A 217 -0.39 8.48 18.55
CA MET A 217 -0.47 7.72 19.81
C MET A 217 0.43 8.32 20.89
N GLY A 218 1.15 9.42 20.57
CA GLY A 218 2.03 10.11 21.48
C GLY A 218 3.45 9.56 21.56
N GLU A 219 4.18 9.96 22.61
CA GLU A 219 5.56 9.51 22.85
C GLU A 219 5.57 8.10 23.44
N GLN A 220 6.42 7.25 22.89
CA GLN A 220 6.68 5.89 23.34
C GLN A 220 8.17 5.70 23.67
N VAL A 221 8.48 4.64 24.39
CA VAL A 221 9.88 4.24 24.64
C VAL A 221 10.14 2.90 23.94
N VAL A 222 10.98 2.92 22.93
CA VAL A 222 11.39 1.73 22.18
C VAL A 222 12.89 1.54 22.37
N ASN A 223 13.29 0.40 22.93
CA ASN A 223 14.71 0.08 23.22
C ASN A 223 15.43 1.16 24.04
N GLY A 224 14.71 1.83 24.96
CA GLY A 224 15.26 2.92 25.81
C GLY A 224 15.30 4.29 25.12
N GLN A 225 14.91 4.40 23.86
CA GLN A 225 14.84 5.64 23.09
C GLN A 225 13.41 6.15 23.05
N LYS A 226 13.22 7.46 23.25
CA LYS A 226 11.93 8.13 23.08
C LYS A 226 11.66 8.34 21.60
N VAL A 227 10.50 7.91 21.14
CA VAL A 227 10.04 8.01 19.76
C VAL A 227 8.59 8.47 19.75
N GLN A 228 8.15 9.08 18.64
CA GLN A 228 6.75 9.39 18.42
C GLN A 228 6.08 8.22 17.69
N GLU A 229 4.87 7.87 18.11
CA GLU A 229 4.09 6.83 17.44
C GLU A 229 2.95 7.45 16.65
N LEU A 230 2.84 7.04 15.37
CA LEU A 230 1.67 7.27 14.52
C LEU A 230 1.02 5.93 14.21
N ARG A 231 -0.30 5.90 14.28
CA ARG A 231 -1.11 4.76 13.87
C ARG A 231 -1.78 5.05 12.56
N VAL A 232 -1.51 4.22 11.58
CA VAL A 232 -2.10 4.27 10.23
C VAL A 232 -3.18 3.20 10.15
N ARG A 233 -4.39 3.57 9.76
CA ARG A 233 -5.51 2.65 9.60
C ARG A 233 -6.05 2.70 8.19
N THR A 234 -6.34 1.52 7.66
CA THR A 234 -7.21 1.30 6.51
C THR A 234 -8.51 0.65 7.00
N GLU A 235 -9.40 0.28 6.09
CA GLU A 235 -10.62 -0.45 6.43
C GLU A 235 -10.31 -1.78 7.14
N ASP A 236 -9.26 -2.50 6.69
CA ASP A 236 -8.95 -3.87 7.12
C ASP A 236 -7.65 -4.00 7.92
N ASN A 237 -6.81 -2.96 7.97
CA ASN A 237 -5.46 -3.06 8.52
C ASN A 237 -5.09 -1.88 9.41
N GLU A 238 -4.23 -2.16 10.38
CA GLU A 238 -3.60 -1.18 11.25
C GLU A 238 -2.08 -1.37 11.21
N ILE A 239 -1.35 -0.25 11.14
CA ILE A 239 0.12 -0.22 11.11
C ILE A 239 0.59 0.87 12.07
N ASP A 240 1.52 0.54 12.94
CA ASP A 240 2.14 1.50 13.85
C ASP A 240 3.51 1.92 13.31
N LEU A 241 3.73 3.23 13.20
CA LEU A 241 4.98 3.86 12.76
C LEU A 241 5.65 4.50 13.96
N PHE A 242 6.92 4.19 14.20
CA PHE A 242 7.71 4.76 15.26
C PHE A 242 8.79 5.67 14.66
N LEU A 243 8.83 6.92 15.11
CA LEU A 243 9.61 8.00 14.52
C LEU A 243 10.60 8.58 15.54
N ASP A 244 11.88 8.66 15.16
CA ASP A 244 12.88 9.46 15.84
C ASP A 244 13.08 10.77 15.05
N GLY A 245 12.43 11.82 15.50
CA GLY A 245 12.31 13.05 14.72
C GLY A 245 11.70 12.76 13.36
N PRO A 246 12.38 13.11 12.24
CA PRO A 246 11.85 12.88 10.89
C PRO A 246 12.10 11.46 10.37
N LYS A 247 12.77 10.59 11.12
CA LYS A 247 13.21 9.27 10.66
C LYS A 247 12.25 8.17 11.11
N LEU A 248 11.80 7.36 10.19
CA LEU A 248 11.13 6.10 10.51
C LEU A 248 12.19 5.12 11.06
N VAL A 249 12.01 4.69 12.32
CA VAL A 249 12.93 3.75 12.99
C VAL A 249 12.33 2.35 13.13
N ARG A 250 10.99 2.26 13.16
CA ARG A 250 10.28 0.99 13.24
C ARG A 250 8.89 1.12 12.64
N LEU A 251 8.42 0.04 12.03
CA LEU A 251 7.04 -0.13 11.59
C LEU A 251 6.57 -1.50 12.10
N VAL A 252 5.35 -1.56 12.61
CA VAL A 252 4.71 -2.80 13.07
C VAL A 252 3.38 -2.97 12.36
N ALA A 253 3.16 -4.13 11.78
CA ALA A 253 1.90 -4.55 11.17
C ALA A 253 1.36 -5.78 11.91
N PRO A 254 0.55 -5.60 12.97
CA PRO A 254 0.14 -6.68 13.86
C PRO A 254 -0.62 -7.79 13.16
N ALA A 255 -1.51 -7.45 12.22
CA ALA A 255 -2.30 -8.43 11.47
C ALA A 255 -1.44 -9.40 10.65
N ALA A 256 -0.25 -8.96 10.23
CA ALA A 256 0.71 -9.76 9.48
C ALA A 256 1.80 -10.40 10.37
N ASN A 257 1.79 -10.15 11.68
CA ASN A 257 2.90 -10.44 12.57
C ASN A 257 4.25 -9.95 12.01
N ALA A 258 4.21 -8.79 11.34
CA ALA A 258 5.37 -8.22 10.67
C ALA A 258 5.93 -7.03 11.46
N GLU A 259 7.24 -6.94 11.46
CA GLU A 259 8.00 -5.87 12.07
C GLU A 259 9.15 -5.47 11.16
N ILE A 260 9.27 -4.19 10.90
CA ILE A 260 10.31 -3.60 10.06
C ILE A 260 11.14 -2.68 10.97
N ILE A 261 12.42 -2.97 11.09
CA ILE A 261 13.31 -2.30 12.05
C ILE A 261 14.48 -1.68 11.30
N ARG A 262 14.72 -0.39 11.57
CA ARG A 262 15.88 0.31 11.04
C ARG A 262 17.17 -0.18 11.71
N GLU A 263 18.23 -0.41 10.90
CA GLU A 263 19.57 -0.76 11.35
C GLU A 263 20.44 0.47 11.60
#